data_b520a6de8a07cffa2bdab27c966cebc9
#
_entry.id   b520a6de8a07cffa2bdab27c966cebc9
#
_cell.length_a   1.000
_cell.length_b   1.000
_cell.length_c   1.000
_cell.angle_alpha   90.00
_cell.angle_beta   90.00
_cell.angle_gamma   90.00
#
_symmetry.space_group_name_H-M   'P 1'
#
loop_
_entity.id
_entity.type
_entity.pdbx_description
1 polymer ?
#
loop_
_entity_poly.entity_id
_entity_poly.type
_entity_poly.pdbx_seq_one_letter_code
_entity_poly.pdbx_strand_id
1 'polypeptide(L)'
;SRLETVQISKDSADQRAGRAGRLSPGVCYRMWSKATESRLQEHRTPEILESDLSSLALDLASWGVTDPLSLTWLSPPPMGAWKAALETLHELEAFENGRITEHGKAMHRLPCHPRLAHMMLMAEEEELVSLAADIAALLEERDPLGRDGGIDINNRIEALRTHRRENRKGGRFDRIEKIAQSYRQLFDTEVDNDPFDPYETGLLITYAFPERIAHNRPGNNAQFKLANGRIAMAGHRDDLAHEQWLAIANLDARDGMGKIFLAAPLNPKDLATRVKEVETIEWDTEDGGLNASLDLRIGSIVLKSVPLPDPDPTRLK
;
A
#
# COMPACT_ATOMS: atom_id res chain seq x y z
N SER A 1 6.87 -0.62 3.11
CA SER A 1 7.40 -0.16 4.41
C SER A 1 8.64 0.69 4.19
N ARG A 2 8.69 1.90 4.78
CA ARG A 2 9.85 2.78 4.68
C ARG A 2 10.81 2.44 5.81
N LEU A 3 12.08 2.16 5.48
CA LEU A 3 13.15 2.05 6.47
C LEU A 3 13.45 3.44 7.03
N GLU A 4 13.17 3.66 8.30
CA GLU A 4 13.52 4.88 9.02
C GLU A 4 14.61 4.61 10.06
N THR A 5 15.44 5.62 10.31
CA THR A 5 16.38 5.58 11.42
C THR A 5 15.62 5.99 12.67
N VAL A 6 15.46 5.05 13.59
CA VAL A 6 14.83 5.28 14.90
C VAL A 6 15.88 5.14 16.00
N GLN A 7 15.62 5.77 17.16
CA GLN A 7 16.45 5.57 18.32
C GLN A 7 16.29 4.13 18.84
N ILE A 8 17.41 3.53 19.24
CA ILE A 8 17.41 2.19 19.83
C ILE A 8 16.78 2.25 21.23
N SER A 9 16.08 1.19 21.64
CA SER A 9 15.61 1.00 23.01
C SER A 9 16.74 0.44 23.91
N LYS A 10 16.61 0.58 25.23
CA LYS A 10 17.61 0.07 26.19
C LYS A 10 17.77 -1.44 26.08
N ASP A 11 16.66 -2.19 26.04
CA ASP A 11 16.67 -3.64 25.86
C ASP A 11 17.40 -4.09 24.60
N SER A 12 17.18 -3.39 23.48
CA SER A 12 17.89 -3.66 22.22
C SER A 12 19.38 -3.34 22.31
N ALA A 13 19.73 -2.27 23.04
CA ALA A 13 21.13 -1.92 23.31
C ALA A 13 21.81 -2.99 24.18
N ASP A 14 21.11 -3.50 25.19
CA ASP A 14 21.60 -4.57 26.08
C ASP A 14 21.77 -5.88 25.32
N GLN A 15 20.81 -6.26 24.48
CA GLN A 15 20.92 -7.45 23.60
C GLN A 15 22.14 -7.38 22.69
N ARG A 16 22.41 -6.20 22.09
CA ARG A 16 23.59 -6.00 21.24
C ARG A 16 24.88 -6.06 22.07
N ALA A 17 24.89 -5.47 23.24
CA ALA A 17 26.04 -5.55 24.16
C ALA A 17 26.34 -6.99 24.57
N GLY A 18 25.30 -7.77 24.88
CA GLY A 18 25.43 -9.19 25.24
C GLY A 18 26.05 -10.06 24.15
N ARG A 19 25.99 -9.64 22.88
CA ARG A 19 26.63 -10.35 21.77
C ARG A 19 28.16 -10.29 21.83
N ALA A 20 28.74 -9.23 22.40
CA ALA A 20 30.17 -9.09 22.55
C ALA A 20 30.76 -10.15 23.53
N GLY A 21 29.98 -10.60 24.50
CA GLY A 21 30.39 -11.60 25.50
C GLY A 21 29.91 -13.02 25.27
N ARG A 22 29.45 -13.37 24.04
CA ARG A 22 28.74 -14.63 23.80
C ARG A 22 29.64 -15.88 23.83
N LEU A 23 30.88 -15.79 23.39
CA LEU A 23 31.84 -16.90 23.29
C LEU A 23 33.04 -16.70 24.21
N SER A 24 33.35 -15.46 24.58
CA SER A 24 34.46 -15.08 25.47
C SER A 24 34.17 -13.68 26.07
N PRO A 25 34.86 -13.29 27.16
CA PRO A 25 34.73 -11.92 27.67
C PRO A 25 34.96 -10.90 26.58
N GLY A 26 34.02 -9.96 26.40
CA GLY A 26 34.05 -8.93 25.37
C GLY A 26 33.67 -7.57 25.93
N VAL A 27 34.05 -6.50 25.20
CA VAL A 27 33.75 -5.11 25.57
C VAL A 27 32.80 -4.50 24.52
N CYS A 28 31.76 -3.82 24.99
CA CYS A 28 30.83 -3.09 24.13
C CYS A 28 30.87 -1.59 24.47
N TYR A 29 31.14 -0.75 23.49
CA TYR A 29 31.10 0.69 23.65
C TYR A 29 29.79 1.24 23.13
N ARG A 30 29.00 1.93 23.98
CA ARG A 30 27.80 2.65 23.58
C ARG A 30 28.20 4.05 23.13
N MET A 31 28.04 4.34 21.85
CA MET A 31 28.50 5.60 21.21
C MET A 31 27.51 6.75 21.39
N TRP A 32 26.92 6.90 22.58
CA TRP A 32 26.04 8.01 22.96
C TRP A 32 26.27 8.45 24.40
N SER A 33 25.76 9.64 24.74
CA SER A 33 25.95 10.22 26.08
C SER A 33 25.01 9.58 27.12
N LYS A 34 25.38 9.73 28.42
CA LYS A 34 24.49 9.34 29.52
C LYS A 34 23.13 10.04 29.46
N ALA A 35 23.08 11.29 29.00
CA ALA A 35 21.84 12.03 28.84
C ALA A 35 20.98 11.43 27.73
N THR A 36 21.56 10.92 26.64
CA THR A 36 20.84 10.16 25.61
C THR A 36 20.34 8.84 26.18
N GLU A 37 21.18 8.10 26.91
CA GLU A 37 20.81 6.84 27.57
C GLU A 37 19.56 6.98 28.45
N SER A 38 19.47 8.04 29.24
CA SER A 38 18.34 8.27 30.16
C SER A 38 17.01 8.56 29.40
N ARG A 39 17.08 8.98 28.13
CA ARG A 39 15.91 9.29 27.28
C ARG A 39 15.49 8.12 26.41
N LEU A 40 16.28 7.04 26.33
CA LEU A 40 15.92 5.87 25.57
C LEU A 40 14.71 5.18 26.21
N GLN A 41 13.79 4.70 25.36
CA GLN A 41 12.70 3.83 25.81
C GLN A 41 13.27 2.57 26.44
N GLU A 42 12.63 2.07 27.48
CA GLU A 42 13.06 0.83 28.15
C GLU A 42 12.98 -0.37 27.21
N HIS A 43 11.84 -0.51 26.52
CA HIS A 43 11.55 -1.61 25.62
C HIS A 43 11.10 -1.11 24.25
N ARG A 44 11.39 -1.90 23.23
CA ARG A 44 10.84 -1.69 21.89
C ARG A 44 9.33 -1.91 21.92
N THR A 45 8.58 -1.04 21.25
CA THR A 45 7.14 -1.24 21.04
C THR A 45 6.90 -2.58 20.34
N PRO A 46 6.01 -3.45 20.84
CA PRO A 46 5.65 -4.68 20.15
C PRO A 46 5.15 -4.41 18.73
N GLU A 47 5.59 -5.22 17.76
CA GLU A 47 5.27 -5.05 16.35
C GLU A 47 3.77 -5.04 16.09
N ILE A 48 3.00 -5.85 16.81
CA ILE A 48 1.54 -5.93 16.69
C ILE A 48 0.83 -4.59 16.96
N LEU A 49 1.46 -3.66 17.68
CA LEU A 49 0.91 -2.35 18.00
C LEU A 49 1.19 -1.30 16.91
N GLU A 50 2.12 -1.56 15.99
CA GLU A 50 2.61 -0.58 15.00
C GLU A 50 2.45 -1.04 13.55
N SER A 51 2.34 -2.36 13.30
CA SER A 51 2.28 -2.93 11.95
C SER A 51 0.87 -2.96 11.38
N ASP A 52 0.79 -3.11 10.05
CA ASP A 52 -0.43 -3.49 9.36
C ASP A 52 -0.84 -4.91 9.79
N LEU A 53 -2.09 -5.08 10.19
CA LEU A 53 -2.61 -6.34 10.70
C LEU A 53 -3.35 -7.19 9.65
N SER A 54 -3.35 -6.79 8.38
CA SER A 54 -4.09 -7.48 7.32
C SER A 54 -3.62 -8.93 7.12
N SER A 55 -2.31 -9.18 7.16
CA SER A 55 -1.76 -10.54 7.08
C SER A 55 -2.20 -11.38 8.28
N LEU A 56 -2.09 -10.85 9.49
CA LEU A 56 -2.53 -11.53 10.71
C LEU A 56 -4.03 -11.82 10.69
N ALA A 57 -4.84 -10.87 10.22
CA ALA A 57 -6.28 -11.04 10.13
C ALA A 57 -6.66 -12.15 9.12
N LEU A 58 -5.94 -12.21 7.99
CA LEU A 58 -6.13 -13.26 6.99
C LEU A 58 -5.72 -14.64 7.53
N ASP A 59 -4.60 -14.72 8.26
CA ASP A 59 -4.15 -15.95 8.91
C ASP A 59 -5.19 -16.47 9.92
N LEU A 60 -5.67 -15.60 10.80
CA LEU A 60 -6.66 -15.97 11.82
C LEU A 60 -7.98 -16.42 11.19
N ALA A 61 -8.42 -15.74 10.14
CA ALA A 61 -9.63 -16.13 9.42
C ALA A 61 -9.48 -17.48 8.71
N SER A 62 -8.29 -17.77 8.17
CA SER A 62 -7.98 -19.08 7.59
C SER A 62 -8.07 -20.21 8.65
N TRP A 63 -7.80 -19.90 9.92
CA TRP A 63 -7.98 -20.82 11.04
C TRP A 63 -9.40 -20.85 11.60
N GLY A 64 -10.31 -20.04 11.07
CA GLY A 64 -11.69 -19.93 11.54
C GLY A 64 -11.88 -19.01 12.75
N VAL A 65 -10.88 -18.21 13.11
CA VAL A 65 -10.95 -17.23 14.19
C VAL A 65 -11.42 -15.89 13.63
N THR A 66 -12.61 -15.46 14.06
CA THR A 66 -13.22 -14.19 13.63
C THR A 66 -12.99 -13.05 14.63
N ASP A 67 -12.89 -13.39 15.94
CA ASP A 67 -12.63 -12.44 17.00
C ASP A 67 -11.21 -12.64 17.54
N PRO A 68 -10.29 -11.67 17.33
CA PRO A 68 -8.93 -11.77 17.81
C PRO A 68 -8.86 -11.85 19.34
N LEU A 69 -9.82 -11.26 20.05
CA LEU A 69 -9.84 -11.26 21.52
C LEU A 69 -10.21 -12.63 22.12
N SER A 70 -10.67 -13.59 21.33
CA SER A 70 -10.86 -14.99 21.74
C SER A 70 -9.55 -15.73 21.99
N LEU A 71 -8.42 -15.18 21.51
CA LEU A 71 -7.08 -15.73 21.69
C LEU A 71 -6.35 -15.08 22.87
N THR A 72 -5.37 -15.80 23.42
CA THR A 72 -4.49 -15.25 24.45
C THR A 72 -3.29 -14.55 23.80
N TRP A 73 -3.15 -13.27 24.03
CA TRP A 73 -2.08 -12.44 23.52
C TRP A 73 -1.14 -11.97 24.62
N LEU A 74 0.15 -11.89 24.32
CA LEU A 74 1.09 -11.17 25.17
C LEU A 74 0.80 -9.65 25.13
N SER A 75 0.50 -9.15 23.93
CA SER A 75 0.00 -7.79 23.67
C SER A 75 -1.14 -7.91 22.68
N PRO A 76 -2.39 -7.60 23.05
CA PRO A 76 -3.51 -7.74 22.14
C PRO A 76 -3.42 -6.73 20.99
N PRO A 77 -3.95 -7.07 19.79
CA PRO A 77 -3.98 -6.16 18.68
C PRO A 77 -4.86 -4.94 19.00
N PRO A 78 -4.44 -3.70 18.61
CA PRO A 78 -5.29 -2.52 18.75
C PRO A 78 -6.54 -2.68 17.90
N MET A 79 -7.74 -2.50 18.50
CA MET A 79 -9.01 -2.73 17.80
C MET A 79 -9.21 -1.80 16.60
N GLY A 80 -8.66 -0.57 16.63
CA GLY A 80 -8.69 0.33 15.48
C GLY A 80 -7.88 -0.19 14.29
N ALA A 81 -6.67 -0.72 14.54
CA ALA A 81 -5.83 -1.33 13.51
C ALA A 81 -6.44 -2.65 12.99
N TRP A 82 -7.06 -3.43 13.89
CA TRP A 82 -7.77 -4.65 13.52
C TRP A 82 -8.94 -4.36 12.59
N LYS A 83 -9.77 -3.37 12.93
CA LYS A 83 -10.90 -2.94 12.08
C LYS A 83 -10.42 -2.46 10.70
N ALA A 84 -9.38 -1.65 10.64
CA ALA A 84 -8.80 -1.20 9.39
C ALA A 84 -8.24 -2.36 8.55
N ALA A 85 -7.67 -3.38 9.18
CA ALA A 85 -7.21 -4.60 8.50
C ALA A 85 -8.39 -5.38 7.88
N LEU A 86 -9.50 -5.54 8.61
CA LEU A 86 -10.70 -6.20 8.07
C LEU A 86 -11.34 -5.39 6.93
N GLU A 87 -11.39 -4.06 7.04
CA GLU A 87 -11.87 -3.19 5.96
C GLU A 87 -11.00 -3.35 4.71
N THR A 88 -9.67 -3.38 4.87
CA THR A 88 -8.75 -3.66 3.76
C THR A 88 -9.02 -5.02 3.13
N LEU A 89 -9.16 -6.08 3.93
CA LEU A 89 -9.40 -7.43 3.41
C LEU A 89 -10.77 -7.57 2.74
N HIS A 90 -11.77 -6.80 3.20
CA HIS A 90 -13.06 -6.71 2.53
C HIS A 90 -12.96 -6.00 1.17
N GLU A 91 -12.22 -4.90 1.09
CA GLU A 91 -11.94 -4.19 -0.18
C GLU A 91 -11.19 -5.06 -1.19
N LEU A 92 -10.31 -5.96 -0.69
CA LEU A 92 -9.57 -6.94 -1.50
C LEU A 92 -10.36 -8.23 -1.75
N GLU A 93 -11.66 -8.26 -1.47
CA GLU A 93 -12.55 -9.42 -1.70
C GLU A 93 -12.13 -10.69 -0.94
N ALA A 94 -11.22 -10.57 0.04
CA ALA A 94 -10.77 -11.68 0.86
C ALA A 94 -11.80 -12.12 1.90
N PHE A 95 -12.74 -11.21 2.24
CA PHE A 95 -13.79 -11.42 3.23
C PHE A 95 -15.16 -11.04 2.70
N GLU A 96 -16.13 -11.89 2.97
CA GLU A 96 -17.54 -11.62 2.75
C GLU A 96 -18.36 -12.16 3.92
N ASN A 97 -19.29 -11.34 4.44
CA ASN A 97 -20.18 -11.72 5.56
C ASN A 97 -19.42 -12.28 6.78
N GLY A 98 -18.22 -11.73 7.09
CA GLY A 98 -17.39 -12.15 8.22
C GLY A 98 -16.65 -13.48 8.01
N ARG A 99 -16.61 -14.01 6.80
CA ARG A 99 -15.94 -15.25 6.45
C ARG A 99 -14.91 -15.04 5.35
N ILE A 100 -13.86 -15.86 5.38
CA ILE A 100 -12.87 -15.88 4.30
C ILE A 100 -13.49 -16.44 3.02
N THR A 101 -13.28 -15.76 1.90
CA THR A 101 -13.71 -16.19 0.57
C THR A 101 -12.74 -17.19 -0.05
N GLU A 102 -13.10 -17.81 -1.19
CA GLU A 102 -12.14 -18.63 -1.94
C GLU A 102 -10.97 -17.80 -2.45
N HIS A 103 -11.23 -16.54 -2.86
CA HIS A 103 -10.19 -15.57 -3.20
C HIS A 103 -9.27 -15.29 -2.01
N GLY A 104 -9.82 -15.04 -0.83
CA GLY A 104 -9.04 -14.86 0.40
C GLY A 104 -8.16 -16.08 0.74
N LYS A 105 -8.67 -17.30 0.52
CA LYS A 105 -7.88 -18.52 0.68
C LYS A 105 -6.74 -18.61 -0.35
N ALA A 106 -6.99 -18.20 -1.59
CA ALA A 106 -5.95 -18.14 -2.61
C ALA A 106 -4.87 -17.10 -2.24
N MET A 107 -5.27 -15.92 -1.78
CA MET A 107 -4.35 -14.90 -1.27
C MET A 107 -3.49 -15.43 -0.11
N HIS A 108 -4.09 -16.15 0.85
CA HIS A 108 -3.39 -16.71 2.00
C HIS A 108 -2.29 -17.70 1.63
N ARG A 109 -2.37 -18.36 0.47
CA ARG A 109 -1.34 -19.29 -0.02
C ARG A 109 -0.09 -18.60 -0.55
N LEU A 110 -0.18 -17.31 -0.85
CA LEU A 110 0.94 -16.54 -1.38
C LEU A 110 1.78 -15.95 -0.24
N PRO A 111 3.12 -16.12 -0.26
CA PRO A 111 4.00 -15.70 0.84
C PRO A 111 4.31 -14.20 0.79
N CYS A 112 3.28 -13.36 0.71
CA CYS A 112 3.41 -11.90 0.62
C CYS A 112 2.26 -11.20 1.33
N HIS A 113 2.35 -9.87 1.39
CA HIS A 113 1.26 -9.04 1.93
C HIS A 113 -0.05 -9.23 1.14
N PRO A 114 -1.24 -9.30 1.78
CA PRO A 114 -2.52 -9.54 1.11
C PRO A 114 -2.80 -8.64 -0.09
N ARG A 115 -2.38 -7.38 -0.05
CA ARG A 115 -2.51 -6.43 -1.18
C ARG A 115 -1.76 -6.89 -2.42
N LEU A 116 -0.55 -7.41 -2.24
CA LEU A 116 0.27 -7.92 -3.36
C LEU A 116 -0.26 -9.27 -3.84
N ALA A 117 -0.74 -10.11 -2.92
CA ALA A 117 -1.39 -11.36 -3.25
C ALA A 117 -2.64 -11.13 -4.13
N HIS A 118 -3.51 -10.19 -3.73
CA HIS A 118 -4.68 -9.81 -4.51
C HIS A 118 -4.28 -9.30 -5.91
N MET A 119 -3.33 -8.38 -5.98
CA MET A 119 -2.82 -7.85 -7.26
C MET A 119 -2.34 -8.95 -8.20
N MET A 120 -1.55 -9.91 -7.69
CA MET A 120 -1.03 -11.00 -8.52
C MET A 120 -2.13 -11.97 -8.98
N LEU A 121 -3.13 -12.25 -8.15
CA LEU A 121 -4.28 -13.07 -8.54
C LEU A 121 -5.14 -12.37 -9.60
N MET A 122 -5.38 -11.06 -9.47
CA MET A 122 -6.09 -10.28 -10.48
C MET A 122 -5.28 -10.18 -11.78
N ALA A 123 -3.95 -10.14 -11.70
CA ALA A 123 -3.07 -10.11 -12.85
C ALA A 123 -3.12 -11.41 -13.68
N GLU A 124 -3.54 -12.53 -13.08
CA GLU A 124 -3.72 -13.81 -13.80
C GLU A 124 -4.88 -13.71 -14.80
N GLU A 125 -5.95 -13.00 -14.44
CA GLU A 125 -7.10 -12.75 -15.33
C GLU A 125 -6.74 -11.80 -16.50
N GLU A 126 -5.77 -10.93 -16.29
CA GLU A 126 -5.30 -9.94 -17.28
C GLU A 126 -4.08 -10.42 -18.10
N GLU A 127 -3.59 -11.63 -17.85
CA GLU A 127 -2.36 -12.19 -18.44
C GLU A 127 -1.09 -11.35 -18.13
N LEU A 128 -1.08 -10.63 -17.00
CA LEU A 128 -0.02 -9.69 -16.57
C LEU A 128 0.80 -10.18 -15.37
N VAL A 129 0.78 -11.48 -15.07
CA VAL A 129 1.44 -12.05 -13.86
C VAL A 129 2.92 -11.73 -13.81
N SER A 130 3.65 -11.78 -14.94
CA SER A 130 5.08 -11.47 -14.95
C SER A 130 5.36 -10.02 -14.54
N LEU A 131 4.54 -9.07 -15.01
CA LEU A 131 4.61 -7.67 -14.63
C LEU A 131 4.23 -7.47 -13.15
N ALA A 132 3.16 -8.12 -12.70
CA ALA A 132 2.72 -8.05 -11.30
C ALA A 132 3.77 -8.61 -10.33
N ALA A 133 4.48 -9.68 -10.69
CA ALA A 133 5.58 -10.24 -9.92
C ALA A 133 6.76 -9.24 -9.81
N ASP A 134 7.07 -8.52 -10.88
CA ASP A 134 8.07 -7.46 -10.88
C ASP A 134 7.67 -6.30 -9.96
N ILE A 135 6.42 -5.84 -10.04
CA ILE A 135 5.87 -4.79 -9.17
C ILE A 135 5.91 -5.24 -7.70
N ALA A 136 5.43 -6.45 -7.40
CA ALA A 136 5.41 -6.96 -6.03
C ALA A 136 6.82 -7.02 -5.43
N ALA A 137 7.79 -7.55 -6.16
CA ALA A 137 9.18 -7.62 -5.71
C ALA A 137 9.82 -6.23 -5.48
N LEU A 138 9.51 -5.26 -6.34
CA LEU A 138 9.97 -3.88 -6.18
C LEU A 138 9.35 -3.20 -4.95
N LEU A 139 8.09 -3.50 -4.61
CA LEU A 139 7.41 -2.92 -3.47
C LEU A 139 7.82 -3.55 -2.13
N GLU A 140 8.32 -4.77 -2.12
CA GLU A 140 8.82 -5.45 -0.91
C GLU A 140 10.25 -5.04 -0.56
N GLU A 141 11.04 -4.67 -1.55
CA GLU A 141 12.45 -4.31 -1.36
C GLU A 141 12.66 -2.79 -1.28
N ARG A 142 13.84 -2.42 -0.85
CA ARG A 142 14.24 -1.02 -0.87
C ARG A 142 14.36 -0.55 -2.31
N ASP A 143 13.78 0.63 -2.61
CA ASP A 143 13.86 1.26 -3.94
C ASP A 143 15.30 1.23 -4.50
N PRO A 144 15.52 0.56 -5.65
CA PRO A 144 16.85 0.41 -6.21
C PRO A 144 17.41 1.70 -6.82
N LEU A 145 16.54 2.60 -7.32
CA LEU A 145 16.94 3.87 -7.95
C LEU A 145 16.98 5.03 -6.95
N GLY A 146 16.23 4.94 -5.86
CA GLY A 146 16.16 5.99 -4.86
C GLY A 146 15.50 7.27 -5.41
N ARG A 147 16.00 8.44 -4.97
CA ARG A 147 15.38 9.74 -5.32
C ARG A 147 15.59 10.15 -6.77
N ASP A 148 16.67 9.69 -7.39
CA ASP A 148 17.05 10.08 -8.75
C ASP A 148 16.16 9.41 -9.82
N GLY A 149 15.44 8.35 -9.43
CA GLY A 149 14.50 7.65 -10.31
C GLY A 149 13.14 8.32 -10.49
N GLY A 150 12.89 9.51 -9.92
CA GLY A 150 11.56 10.12 -9.90
C GLY A 150 10.55 9.29 -9.10
N ILE A 151 9.24 9.52 -9.30
CA ILE A 151 8.17 8.75 -8.64
C ILE A 151 7.61 7.64 -9.51
N ASP A 152 7.91 7.58 -10.82
CA ASP A 152 7.38 6.58 -11.73
C ASP A 152 8.01 5.20 -11.45
N ILE A 153 7.17 4.24 -11.07
CA ILE A 153 7.59 2.85 -10.83
C ILE A 153 8.03 2.17 -12.13
N ASN A 154 7.53 2.61 -13.29
CA ASN A 154 7.91 2.05 -14.59
C ASN A 154 9.42 2.18 -14.85
N ASN A 155 10.05 3.25 -14.36
CA ASN A 155 11.50 3.41 -14.42
C ASN A 155 12.25 2.29 -13.67
N ARG A 156 11.67 1.77 -12.58
CA ARG A 156 12.23 0.66 -11.78
C ARG A 156 12.05 -0.67 -12.49
N ILE A 157 10.89 -0.88 -13.11
CA ILE A 157 10.59 -2.08 -13.89
C ILE A 157 11.53 -2.16 -15.09
N GLU A 158 11.69 -1.06 -15.82
CA GLU A 158 12.59 -1.01 -16.98
C GLU A 158 14.07 -1.23 -16.57
N ALA A 159 14.49 -0.66 -15.44
CA ALA A 159 15.82 -0.88 -14.90
C ALA A 159 16.03 -2.35 -14.47
N LEU A 160 15.02 -3.01 -13.90
CA LEU A 160 15.04 -4.45 -13.56
C LEU A 160 15.13 -5.30 -14.81
N ARG A 161 14.32 -5.03 -15.83
CA ARG A 161 14.35 -5.73 -17.12
C ARG A 161 15.67 -5.55 -17.86
N THR A 162 16.25 -4.34 -17.81
CA THR A 162 17.59 -4.07 -18.33
C THR A 162 18.66 -4.86 -17.60
N HIS A 163 18.59 -4.92 -16.26
CA HIS A 163 19.51 -5.75 -15.45
C HIS A 163 19.48 -7.23 -15.87
N ARG A 164 18.29 -7.79 -16.17
CA ARG A 164 18.12 -9.16 -16.69
C ARG A 164 18.72 -9.32 -18.08
N ARG A 165 18.39 -8.45 -19.03
CA ARG A 165 18.88 -8.50 -20.42
C ARG A 165 20.40 -8.44 -20.50
N GLU A 166 21.01 -7.63 -19.67
CA GLU A 166 22.48 -7.47 -19.62
C GLU A 166 23.17 -8.50 -18.73
N ASN A 167 22.43 -9.41 -18.11
CA ASN A 167 22.94 -10.44 -17.20
C ASN A 167 23.91 -9.87 -16.16
N ARG A 168 23.60 -8.67 -15.65
CA ARG A 168 24.36 -8.00 -14.59
C ARG A 168 24.26 -8.83 -13.31
N LYS A 169 25.37 -8.92 -12.57
CA LYS A 169 25.42 -9.62 -11.28
C LYS A 169 25.78 -8.66 -10.16
N GLY A 170 25.18 -8.88 -9.02
CA GLY A 170 25.42 -8.08 -7.82
C GLY A 170 24.46 -6.90 -7.68
N GLY A 171 24.26 -6.48 -6.44
CA GLY A 171 23.46 -5.32 -6.10
C GLY A 171 22.03 -5.61 -5.69
N ARG A 172 21.22 -4.55 -5.67
CA ARG A 172 19.83 -4.61 -5.18
C ARG A 172 18.90 -5.34 -6.15
N PHE A 173 19.16 -5.25 -7.46
CA PHE A 173 18.35 -5.89 -8.47
C PHE A 173 18.40 -7.42 -8.43
N ASP A 174 19.52 -8.03 -8.04
CA ASP A 174 19.61 -9.49 -7.88
C ASP A 174 18.61 -10.01 -6.85
N ARG A 175 18.44 -9.25 -5.75
CA ARG A 175 17.51 -9.62 -4.70
C ARG A 175 16.07 -9.45 -5.14
N ILE A 176 15.75 -8.33 -5.81
CA ILE A 176 14.44 -8.05 -6.39
C ILE A 176 14.08 -9.13 -7.41
N GLU A 177 15.02 -9.47 -8.31
CA GLU A 177 14.82 -10.51 -9.32
C GLU A 177 14.55 -11.88 -8.71
N LYS A 178 15.27 -12.23 -7.64
CA LYS A 178 15.06 -13.49 -6.94
C LYS A 178 13.65 -13.61 -6.34
N ILE A 179 13.12 -12.49 -5.81
CA ILE A 179 11.76 -12.43 -5.30
C ILE A 179 10.75 -12.52 -6.46
N ALA A 180 10.93 -11.72 -7.53
CA ALA A 180 10.07 -11.77 -8.70
C ALA A 180 10.03 -13.15 -9.33
N GLN A 181 11.19 -13.83 -9.43
CA GLN A 181 11.27 -15.19 -9.90
C GLN A 181 10.48 -16.16 -9.02
N SER A 182 10.56 -16.04 -7.69
CA SER A 182 9.79 -16.89 -6.79
C SER A 182 8.29 -16.73 -6.98
N TYR A 183 7.82 -15.49 -7.22
CA TYR A 183 6.42 -15.24 -7.50
C TYR A 183 5.97 -15.81 -8.84
N ARG A 184 6.73 -15.60 -9.93
CA ARG A 184 6.42 -16.20 -11.23
C ARG A 184 6.32 -17.73 -11.16
N GLN A 185 7.19 -18.37 -10.39
CA GLN A 185 7.14 -19.83 -10.19
C GLN A 185 5.85 -20.31 -9.50
N LEU A 186 5.26 -19.51 -8.59
CA LEU A 186 3.99 -19.86 -7.96
C LEU A 186 2.80 -19.84 -8.92
N PHE A 187 2.90 -19.08 -10.01
CA PHE A 187 1.88 -18.98 -11.06
C PHE A 187 2.25 -19.73 -12.35
N ASP A 188 3.31 -20.54 -12.32
CA ASP A 188 3.83 -21.24 -13.50
C ASP A 188 4.02 -20.34 -14.72
N THR A 189 4.51 -19.10 -14.47
CA THR A 189 4.65 -18.04 -15.48
C THR A 189 6.13 -17.78 -15.76
N GLU A 190 6.44 -17.68 -17.05
CA GLU A 190 7.78 -17.33 -17.53
C GLU A 190 8.06 -15.83 -17.34
N VAL A 191 9.35 -15.48 -17.35
CA VAL A 191 9.77 -14.08 -17.31
C VAL A 191 9.44 -13.39 -18.65
N ASP A 192 8.80 -12.26 -18.56
CA ASP A 192 8.58 -11.36 -19.70
C ASP A 192 9.50 -10.13 -19.57
N ASN A 193 10.30 -9.88 -20.61
CA ASN A 193 11.18 -8.72 -20.73
C ASN A 193 10.83 -7.85 -21.94
N ASP A 194 9.71 -8.12 -22.61
CA ASP A 194 9.24 -7.34 -23.73
C ASP A 194 8.76 -5.93 -23.26
N PRO A 195 8.69 -4.96 -24.17
CA PRO A 195 8.09 -3.67 -23.85
C PRO A 195 6.67 -3.83 -23.31
N PHE A 196 6.34 -3.12 -22.26
CA PHE A 196 5.02 -3.15 -21.61
C PHE A 196 4.35 -1.77 -21.68
N ASP A 197 3.03 -1.75 -21.57
CA ASP A 197 2.28 -0.50 -21.48
C ASP A 197 2.44 0.07 -20.04
N PRO A 198 2.98 1.28 -19.85
CA PRO A 198 3.07 1.92 -18.53
C PRO A 198 1.74 2.01 -17.78
N TYR A 199 0.61 2.04 -18.48
CA TYR A 199 -0.73 2.09 -17.89
C TYR A 199 -1.17 0.75 -17.30
N GLU A 200 -0.68 -0.39 -17.79
CA GLU A 200 -0.92 -1.71 -17.19
C GLU A 200 -0.33 -1.78 -15.78
N THR A 201 0.81 -1.14 -15.56
CA THR A 201 1.37 -0.98 -14.20
C THR A 201 0.42 -0.22 -13.28
N GLY A 202 -0.20 0.84 -13.79
CA GLY A 202 -1.21 1.61 -13.08
C GLY A 202 -2.43 0.75 -12.72
N LEU A 203 -2.96 0.00 -13.68
CA LEU A 203 -4.06 -0.94 -13.47
C LEU A 203 -3.74 -1.92 -12.33
N LEU A 204 -2.60 -2.60 -12.38
CA LEU A 204 -2.18 -3.57 -11.37
C LEU A 204 -2.06 -2.94 -9.98
N ILE A 205 -1.48 -1.74 -9.88
CA ILE A 205 -1.38 -1.02 -8.60
C ILE A 205 -2.76 -0.69 -8.04
N THR A 206 -3.79 -0.45 -8.88
CA THR A 206 -5.15 -0.22 -8.37
C THR A 206 -5.77 -1.44 -7.70
N TYR A 207 -5.37 -2.64 -8.08
CA TYR A 207 -5.78 -3.86 -7.38
C TYR A 207 -5.17 -3.93 -5.97
N ALA A 208 -3.88 -3.60 -5.83
CA ALA A 208 -3.23 -3.59 -4.51
C ALA A 208 -3.71 -2.44 -3.60
N PHE A 209 -3.96 -1.26 -4.16
CA PHE A 209 -4.23 -0.02 -3.43
C PHE A 209 -5.42 0.76 -4.02
N PRO A 210 -6.64 0.20 -4.01
CA PRO A 210 -7.82 0.84 -4.62
C PRO A 210 -8.12 2.22 -4.00
N GLU A 211 -7.86 2.39 -2.70
CA GLU A 211 -8.05 3.64 -1.97
C GLU A 211 -7.05 4.74 -2.36
N ARG A 212 -6.01 4.41 -3.14
CA ARG A 212 -4.94 5.31 -3.58
C ARG A 212 -5.01 5.64 -5.07
N ILE A 213 -6.11 5.31 -5.75
CA ILE A 213 -6.44 5.89 -7.05
C ILE A 213 -6.52 7.39 -6.84
N ALA A 214 -5.86 8.17 -7.69
CA ALA A 214 -5.68 9.60 -7.49
C ALA A 214 -5.96 10.37 -8.78
N HIS A 215 -6.70 11.47 -8.64
CA HIS A 215 -7.06 12.37 -9.73
C HIS A 215 -6.42 13.73 -9.51
N ASN A 216 -5.85 14.29 -10.58
CA ASN A 216 -5.23 15.62 -10.55
C ASN A 216 -6.27 16.69 -10.17
N ARG A 217 -5.89 17.61 -9.30
CA ARG A 217 -6.75 18.71 -8.87
C ARG A 217 -6.68 19.86 -9.88
N PRO A 218 -7.81 20.34 -10.40
CA PRO A 218 -7.84 21.47 -11.32
C PRO A 218 -7.13 22.70 -10.73
N GLY A 219 -6.28 23.34 -11.52
CA GLY A 219 -5.55 24.54 -11.12
C GLY A 219 -4.38 24.33 -10.15
N ASN A 220 -4.11 23.11 -9.71
CA ASN A 220 -3.00 22.77 -8.84
C ASN A 220 -2.15 21.66 -9.45
N ASN A 221 -1.14 22.02 -10.21
CA ASN A 221 -0.19 21.06 -10.77
C ASN A 221 0.47 20.26 -9.66
N ALA A 222 0.65 18.95 -9.92
CA ALA A 222 1.27 18.01 -9.02
C ALA A 222 0.47 17.69 -7.71
N GLN A 223 -0.74 18.20 -7.54
CA GLN A 223 -1.62 17.81 -6.44
C GLN A 223 -2.73 16.87 -6.91
N PHE A 224 -2.94 15.80 -6.17
CA PHE A 224 -3.88 14.74 -6.50
C PHE A 224 -4.82 14.48 -5.33
N LYS A 225 -6.13 14.36 -5.61
CA LYS A 225 -7.12 13.88 -4.65
C LYS A 225 -7.23 12.37 -4.78
N LEU A 226 -7.08 11.65 -3.68
CA LEU A 226 -7.15 10.19 -3.62
C LEU A 226 -8.60 9.72 -3.43
N ALA A 227 -8.88 8.49 -3.81
CA ALA A 227 -10.16 7.84 -3.61
C ALA A 227 -10.60 7.79 -2.13
N ASN A 228 -9.65 7.73 -1.18
CA ASN A 228 -9.92 7.83 0.26
C ASN A 228 -10.14 9.26 0.78
N GLY A 229 -10.18 10.27 -0.09
CA GLY A 229 -10.41 11.68 0.24
C GLY A 229 -9.18 12.48 0.63
N ARG A 230 -8.03 11.84 0.86
CA ARG A 230 -6.77 12.53 1.16
C ARG A 230 -6.23 13.25 -0.07
N ILE A 231 -5.30 14.17 0.17
CA ILE A 231 -4.56 14.87 -0.89
C ILE A 231 -3.11 14.43 -0.81
N ALA A 232 -2.51 14.16 -1.96
CA ALA A 232 -1.09 13.87 -2.09
C ALA A 232 -0.44 14.73 -3.18
N MET A 233 0.87 14.92 -3.09
CA MET A 233 1.62 15.78 -3.99
C MET A 233 2.82 15.03 -4.57
N ALA A 234 3.00 15.17 -5.89
CA ALA A 234 4.21 14.80 -6.61
C ALA A 234 5.21 15.99 -6.61
N GLY A 235 6.45 15.73 -7.01
CA GLY A 235 7.38 16.81 -7.29
C GLY A 235 6.94 17.57 -8.56
N HIS A 236 6.95 18.90 -8.55
CA HIS A 236 6.52 19.71 -9.72
C HIS A 236 7.29 19.46 -11.02
N ARG A 237 8.49 18.88 -10.91
CA ARG A 237 9.36 18.55 -12.06
C ARG A 237 9.32 17.07 -12.41
N ASP A 238 8.47 16.30 -11.75
CA ASP A 238 8.30 14.89 -12.03
C ASP A 238 7.40 14.71 -13.26
N ASP A 239 7.72 13.76 -14.11
CA ASP A 239 6.99 13.51 -15.36
C ASP A 239 5.52 13.16 -15.08
N LEU A 240 5.24 12.47 -14.00
CA LEU A 240 3.87 12.11 -13.58
C LEU A 240 3.08 13.29 -12.97
N ALA A 241 3.71 14.44 -12.71
CA ALA A 241 3.02 15.61 -12.14
C ALA A 241 1.88 16.15 -13.01
N HIS A 242 1.92 15.85 -14.31
CA HIS A 242 0.95 16.34 -15.31
C HIS A 242 -0.07 15.27 -15.73
N GLU A 243 0.06 14.05 -15.22
CA GLU A 243 -0.92 13.00 -15.49
C GLU A 243 -2.27 13.33 -14.87
N GLN A 244 -3.34 12.97 -15.57
CA GLN A 244 -4.70 13.17 -15.06
C GLN A 244 -5.03 12.20 -13.93
N TRP A 245 -4.59 10.95 -14.06
CA TRP A 245 -4.84 9.87 -13.13
C TRP A 245 -3.57 9.14 -12.77
N LEU A 246 -3.42 8.83 -11.48
CA LEU A 246 -2.33 8.03 -10.95
C LEU A 246 -2.87 6.88 -10.08
N ALA A 247 -2.18 5.76 -10.13
CA ALA A 247 -2.24 4.73 -9.11
C ALA A 247 -1.01 4.86 -8.19
N ILE A 248 -1.22 5.14 -6.91
CA ILE A 248 -0.14 5.43 -5.97
C ILE A 248 0.23 4.17 -5.18
N ALA A 249 1.44 3.67 -5.38
CA ALA A 249 1.96 2.52 -4.66
C ALA A 249 2.55 2.89 -3.29
N ASN A 250 3.27 4.02 -3.21
CA ASN A 250 3.92 4.44 -1.96
C ASN A 250 3.77 5.95 -1.73
N LEU A 251 3.28 6.32 -0.55
CA LEU A 251 3.14 7.71 -0.12
C LEU A 251 3.45 7.86 1.38
N ASP A 252 3.84 9.05 1.78
CA ASP A 252 3.89 9.47 3.19
C ASP A 252 2.73 10.42 3.46
N ALA A 253 1.86 10.07 4.37
CA ALA A 253 0.64 10.81 4.69
C ALA A 253 0.69 11.42 6.11
N ARG A 254 1.88 11.71 6.63
CA ARG A 254 2.02 12.47 7.87
C ARG A 254 1.58 13.91 7.59
N ASP A 255 0.92 14.55 8.48
CA ASP A 255 0.60 15.99 8.44
C ASP A 255 -0.34 16.50 7.31
N GLY A 256 -1.37 15.74 6.96
CA GLY A 256 -2.49 16.26 6.15
C GLY A 256 -2.29 16.16 4.63
N MET A 257 -1.15 16.57 4.06
CA MET A 257 -0.85 16.42 2.64
C MET A 257 0.23 15.36 2.44
N GLY A 258 -0.12 14.26 1.75
CA GLY A 258 0.80 13.16 1.47
C GLY A 258 1.86 13.54 0.45
N LYS A 259 3.08 13.00 0.60
CA LYS A 259 4.10 13.04 -0.45
C LYS A 259 4.12 11.73 -1.20
N ILE A 260 4.00 11.77 -2.52
CA ILE A 260 4.07 10.59 -3.39
C ILE A 260 5.54 10.19 -3.55
N PHE A 261 5.85 8.91 -3.37
CA PHE A 261 7.18 8.34 -3.57
C PHE A 261 7.23 7.36 -4.74
N LEU A 262 6.15 6.59 -4.96
CA LEU A 262 6.01 5.68 -6.10
C LEU A 262 4.57 5.70 -6.59
N ALA A 263 4.40 5.85 -7.90
CA ALA A 263 3.13 5.82 -8.60
C ALA A 263 3.32 5.32 -10.03
N ALA A 264 2.23 5.01 -10.70
CA ALA A 264 2.18 4.79 -12.15
C ALA A 264 1.05 5.62 -12.76
N PRO A 265 1.12 5.96 -14.07
CA PRO A 265 0.02 6.56 -14.79
C PRO A 265 -1.14 5.57 -14.89
N LEU A 266 -2.37 6.05 -14.93
CA LEU A 266 -3.56 5.21 -14.95
C LEU A 266 -4.50 5.65 -16.08
N ASN A 267 -4.93 4.68 -16.88
CA ASN A 267 -5.86 4.94 -17.96
C ASN A 267 -7.28 5.12 -17.39
N PRO A 268 -7.98 6.24 -17.67
CA PRO A 268 -9.35 6.44 -17.21
C PRO A 268 -10.33 5.33 -17.63
N LYS A 269 -10.09 4.63 -18.73
CA LYS A 269 -10.91 3.51 -19.20
C LYS A 269 -10.93 2.35 -18.21
N ASP A 270 -9.81 2.08 -17.54
CA ASP A 270 -9.67 0.99 -16.56
C ASP A 270 -10.42 1.28 -15.26
N LEU A 271 -10.88 2.53 -15.09
CA LEU A 271 -11.65 2.96 -13.93
C LEU A 271 -13.16 2.79 -14.10
N ALA A 272 -13.65 2.43 -15.29
CA ALA A 272 -15.08 2.38 -15.58
C ALA A 272 -15.87 1.47 -14.60
N THR A 273 -15.31 0.32 -14.26
CA THR A 273 -15.91 -0.65 -13.30
C THR A 273 -15.91 -0.18 -11.86
N ARG A 274 -15.10 0.82 -11.53
CA ARG A 274 -14.95 1.40 -10.18
C ARG A 274 -15.83 2.62 -9.94
N VAL A 275 -16.47 3.14 -11.00
CA VAL A 275 -17.39 4.28 -10.89
C VAL A 275 -18.68 3.80 -10.25
N LYS A 276 -19.08 4.47 -9.16
CA LYS A 276 -20.34 4.21 -8.45
C LYS A 276 -21.21 5.44 -8.50
N GLU A 277 -22.53 5.22 -8.62
CA GLU A 277 -23.53 6.25 -8.39
C GLU A 277 -23.80 6.34 -6.90
N VAL A 278 -23.69 7.53 -6.33
CA VAL A 278 -23.93 7.78 -4.90
C VAL A 278 -24.83 8.99 -4.75
N GLU A 279 -25.95 8.82 -4.10
CA GLU A 279 -26.77 9.94 -3.65
C GLU A 279 -26.09 10.62 -2.46
N THR A 280 -25.82 11.91 -2.57
CA THR A 280 -25.29 12.74 -1.50
C THR A 280 -26.36 13.72 -1.09
N ILE A 281 -26.76 13.69 0.19
CA ILE A 281 -27.74 14.59 0.76
C ILE A 281 -27.06 15.26 1.96
N GLU A 282 -26.86 16.56 1.87
CA GLU A 282 -26.20 17.36 2.89
C GLU A 282 -27.08 18.54 3.28
N TRP A 283 -27.05 18.90 4.56
CA TRP A 283 -27.73 20.12 5.04
C TRP A 283 -26.86 21.33 4.72
N ASP A 284 -27.41 22.25 3.96
CA ASP A 284 -26.77 23.54 3.72
C ASP A 284 -26.94 24.42 4.95
N THR A 285 -25.85 24.68 5.65
CA THR A 285 -25.85 25.52 6.85
C THR A 285 -25.94 27.01 6.55
N GLU A 286 -25.68 27.44 5.29
CA GLU A 286 -25.74 28.83 4.89
C GLU A 286 -27.16 29.24 4.45
N ASP A 287 -27.78 28.40 3.62
CA ASP A 287 -29.12 28.66 3.06
C ASP A 287 -30.25 27.96 3.82
N GLY A 288 -29.95 27.09 4.75
CA GLY A 288 -30.94 26.32 5.56
C GLY A 288 -31.77 25.36 4.75
N GLY A 289 -31.26 24.92 3.59
CA GLY A 289 -31.88 23.96 2.68
C GLY A 289 -31.18 22.60 2.64
N LEU A 290 -31.81 21.63 1.94
CA LEU A 290 -31.19 20.36 1.61
C LEU A 290 -30.50 20.46 0.24
N ASN A 291 -29.21 20.30 0.22
CA ASN A 291 -28.47 20.09 -1.01
C ASN A 291 -28.36 18.59 -1.30
N ALA A 292 -28.94 18.17 -2.42
CA ALA A 292 -28.89 16.79 -2.84
C ALA A 292 -28.33 16.67 -4.26
N SER A 293 -27.48 15.68 -4.46
CA SER A 293 -26.91 15.37 -5.76
C SER A 293 -26.79 13.88 -5.96
N LEU A 294 -26.89 13.47 -7.23
CA LEU A 294 -26.48 12.16 -7.69
C LEU A 294 -25.06 12.29 -8.28
N ASP A 295 -24.11 11.69 -7.60
CA ASP A 295 -22.71 11.80 -7.95
C ASP A 295 -22.19 10.50 -8.58
N LEU A 296 -21.53 10.62 -9.73
CA LEU A 296 -20.64 9.57 -10.23
C LEU A 296 -19.28 9.75 -9.58
N ARG A 297 -18.83 8.77 -8.79
CA ARG A 297 -17.59 8.90 -8.02
C ARG A 297 -16.77 7.61 -7.95
N ILE A 298 -15.48 7.79 -7.76
CA ILE A 298 -14.54 6.73 -7.37
C ILE A 298 -14.09 7.06 -5.95
N GLY A 299 -14.65 6.35 -4.97
CA GLY A 299 -14.46 6.72 -3.57
C GLY A 299 -14.90 8.16 -3.32
N SER A 300 -13.97 9.01 -2.84
CA SER A 300 -14.22 10.44 -2.60
C SER A 300 -14.01 11.35 -3.82
N ILE A 301 -13.58 10.81 -4.95
CA ILE A 301 -13.36 11.58 -6.18
C ILE A 301 -14.68 11.68 -6.93
N VAL A 302 -15.24 12.88 -7.03
CA VAL A 302 -16.45 13.15 -7.78
C VAL A 302 -16.09 13.45 -9.24
N LEU A 303 -16.59 12.62 -10.17
CA LEU A 303 -16.38 12.76 -11.61
C LEU A 303 -17.46 13.65 -12.24
N LYS A 304 -18.69 13.46 -11.80
CA LYS A 304 -19.86 14.21 -12.24
C LYS A 304 -20.85 14.30 -11.11
N SER A 305 -21.48 15.45 -10.95
CA SER A 305 -22.55 15.68 -10.00
C SER A 305 -23.75 16.26 -10.72
N VAL A 306 -24.93 15.72 -10.45
CA VAL A 306 -26.20 16.20 -11.02
C VAL A 306 -27.13 16.49 -9.82
N PRO A 307 -27.72 17.71 -9.75
CA PRO A 307 -28.66 18.02 -8.70
C PRO A 307 -29.83 17.03 -8.65
N LEU A 308 -30.20 16.60 -7.46
CA LEU A 308 -31.34 15.73 -7.21
C LEU A 308 -32.54 16.60 -6.76
N PRO A 309 -33.58 16.77 -7.59
CA PRO A 309 -34.63 17.77 -7.36
C PRO A 309 -35.57 17.41 -6.22
N ASP A 310 -35.67 16.16 -5.81
CA ASP A 310 -36.58 15.68 -4.75
C ASP A 310 -35.86 14.66 -3.86
N PRO A 311 -34.98 15.11 -2.94
CA PRO A 311 -34.23 14.23 -2.08
C PRO A 311 -35.11 13.59 -1.01
N ASP A 312 -34.92 12.31 -0.73
CA ASP A 312 -35.54 11.64 0.40
C ASP A 312 -34.89 12.11 1.73
N PRO A 313 -35.60 12.89 2.57
CA PRO A 313 -35.03 13.43 3.80
C PRO A 313 -34.65 12.35 4.83
N THR A 314 -35.14 11.12 4.68
CA THR A 314 -34.79 10.02 5.59
C THR A 314 -33.37 9.49 5.36
N ARG A 315 -32.74 9.86 4.25
CA ARG A 315 -31.37 9.47 3.87
C ARG A 315 -30.31 10.53 4.21
N LEU A 316 -30.67 11.54 4.97
CA LEU A 316 -29.71 12.53 5.50
C LEU A 316 -28.62 11.80 6.30
N LYS A 317 -27.36 12.02 5.95
CA LYS A 317 -26.21 11.46 6.68
C LYS A 317 -25.67 12.43 7.71
#